data_3beea3f191c871998dcd17ef9f3db781
#
_entry.id   3beea3f191c871998dcd17ef9f3db781
#
_cell.length_a   1.000
_cell.length_b   1.000
_cell.length_c   1.000
_cell.angle_alpha   90.00
_cell.angle_beta   90.00
_cell.angle_gamma   90.00
#
_symmetry.space_group_name_H-M   'P 1'
#
loop_
_entity.id
_entity.type
_entity.pdbx_description
1 polymer ?
#
loop_
_entity_poly.entity_id
_entity_poly.type
_entity_poly.pdbx_seq_one_letter_code
_entity_poly.pdbx_strand_id
1 'polypeptide(L)'
;MLSRSEIKAAIEKAPAVGEAVKKLASKVARGARLPATYSVKNLDYNAQRELERLFGTIGHRTSDGRFYISILPIFLERSVWREALEYFGLVKEDADCEDEDIFARLKLLDPDLTPLIDALAADEEVVRFASKKENRKDWKLLVQSLVKRFSSPECGLITTLSQLGSDWFGDSKKLRSGALRRQLVVILAILSDMDREEERLVLEGALIVDNPYTSSVTFSLPITLIMKDGAVFDYPSSYHARRMAVQLPLETVVNIERIEWDVSPQTITTSENAAPFANMVAKGAACVYTAGFPSLAVKFFLNKLFKSGSRCIHEGDADLDGFRIATEVGNCIRLKKVVASDVLKKASLDAGRELTSEQMKRISAFLFNPKYSDYEFADEIQSILKRGRWIEQESFAGVLKGREVKGGEK
;
A
#
# COMPACT_ATOMS: atom_id res chain seq x y z
N MET A 1 37.87 -16.17 -14.80
CA MET A 1 37.21 -16.42 -13.49
C MET A 1 38.12 -17.33 -12.69
N LEU A 2 38.26 -17.15 -11.39
CA LEU A 2 38.93 -18.08 -10.49
C LEU A 2 38.01 -19.27 -10.24
N SER A 3 38.06 -20.28 -11.06
CA SER A 3 37.19 -21.43 -10.92
C SER A 3 37.55 -22.29 -9.71
N ARG A 4 36.51 -22.91 -9.09
CA ARG A 4 36.68 -23.82 -7.96
C ARG A 4 37.67 -24.97 -8.25
N SER A 5 37.63 -25.50 -9.47
CA SER A 5 38.53 -26.56 -9.93
C SER A 5 39.98 -26.08 -10.03
N GLU A 6 40.24 -24.89 -10.57
CA GLU A 6 41.59 -24.32 -10.69
C GLU A 6 42.18 -23.98 -9.31
N ILE A 7 41.38 -23.44 -8.40
CA ILE A 7 41.81 -23.17 -7.01
C ILE A 7 42.19 -24.47 -6.31
N LYS A 8 41.32 -25.49 -6.40
CA LYS A 8 41.58 -26.81 -5.81
C LYS A 8 42.88 -27.44 -6.38
N ALA A 9 43.03 -27.45 -7.67
CA ALA A 9 44.25 -28.01 -8.33
C ALA A 9 45.53 -27.25 -7.93
N ALA A 10 45.45 -25.91 -7.78
CA ALA A 10 46.61 -25.13 -7.33
C ALA A 10 46.96 -25.40 -5.86
N ILE A 11 45.97 -25.58 -4.98
CA ILE A 11 46.18 -25.92 -3.56
C ILE A 11 46.76 -27.32 -3.39
N GLU A 12 46.30 -28.29 -4.21
CA GLU A 12 46.86 -29.68 -4.22
C GLU A 12 48.34 -29.70 -4.59
N LYS A 13 48.75 -28.84 -5.53
CA LYS A 13 50.17 -28.72 -5.97
C LYS A 13 51.00 -27.91 -4.97
N ALA A 14 50.46 -26.89 -4.37
CA ALA A 14 51.15 -26.00 -3.44
C ALA A 14 50.20 -25.46 -2.39
N PRO A 15 50.10 -26.04 -1.18
CA PRO A 15 49.14 -25.62 -0.13
C PRO A 15 49.23 -24.15 0.27
N ALA A 16 50.40 -23.54 0.20
CA ALA A 16 50.62 -22.12 0.50
C ALA A 16 49.85 -21.16 -0.41
N VAL A 17 49.44 -21.62 -1.62
CA VAL A 17 48.55 -20.90 -2.53
C VAL A 17 47.18 -20.69 -1.91
N GLY A 18 46.67 -21.72 -1.23
CA GLY A 18 45.38 -21.67 -0.56
C GLY A 18 45.28 -20.52 0.47
N GLU A 19 46.31 -20.33 1.28
CA GLU A 19 46.39 -19.25 2.23
C GLU A 19 46.41 -17.84 1.56
N ALA A 20 47.15 -17.71 0.48
CA ALA A 20 47.25 -16.45 -0.28
C ALA A 20 45.91 -16.09 -0.94
N VAL A 21 45.27 -17.05 -1.63
CA VAL A 21 43.96 -16.84 -2.29
C VAL A 21 42.87 -16.62 -1.26
N LYS A 22 42.85 -17.35 -0.13
CA LYS A 22 41.89 -17.16 0.97
C LYS A 22 41.99 -15.76 1.60
N LYS A 23 43.21 -15.24 1.80
CA LYS A 23 43.40 -13.86 2.31
C LYS A 23 42.88 -12.81 1.34
N LEU A 24 43.09 -12.98 0.03
CA LEU A 24 42.52 -12.09 -0.97
C LEU A 24 40.99 -12.20 -1.03
N ALA A 25 40.46 -13.44 -1.07
CA ALA A 25 39.03 -13.69 -1.02
C ALA A 25 38.38 -13.08 0.25
N SER A 26 39.04 -13.18 1.41
CA SER A 26 38.55 -12.55 2.66
C SER A 26 38.51 -11.03 2.61
N LYS A 27 39.41 -10.38 1.84
CA LYS A 27 39.33 -8.94 1.58
C LYS A 27 38.15 -8.62 0.69
N VAL A 28 37.95 -9.38 -0.39
CA VAL A 28 36.80 -9.24 -1.28
C VAL A 28 35.48 -9.45 -0.54
N ALA A 29 35.41 -10.48 0.31
CA ALA A 29 34.24 -10.75 1.14
C ALA A 29 33.86 -9.59 2.06
N ARG A 30 34.84 -8.81 2.53
CA ARG A 30 34.64 -7.63 3.37
C ARG A 30 34.46 -6.33 2.61
N GLY A 31 34.34 -6.37 1.28
CA GLY A 31 34.18 -5.17 0.45
C GLY A 31 35.45 -4.34 0.32
N ALA A 32 36.61 -4.82 0.79
CA ALA A 32 37.83 -4.05 0.70
C ALA A 32 38.39 -4.03 -0.74
N ARG A 33 38.83 -2.87 -1.20
CA ARG A 33 39.48 -2.73 -2.50
C ARG A 33 40.76 -3.54 -2.53
N LEU A 34 40.90 -4.44 -3.52
CA LEU A 34 42.13 -5.17 -3.71
C LEU A 34 43.26 -4.25 -4.18
N PRO A 35 44.48 -4.43 -3.66
CA PRO A 35 45.64 -3.67 -4.14
C PRO A 35 46.00 -4.15 -5.56
N ALA A 36 46.53 -3.22 -6.38
CA ALA A 36 47.02 -3.55 -7.72
C ALA A 36 48.17 -4.55 -7.66
N THR A 37 48.91 -4.58 -6.57
CA THR A 37 49.98 -5.55 -6.31
C THR A 37 49.82 -6.16 -4.94
N TYR A 38 49.88 -7.50 -4.87
CA TYR A 38 49.76 -8.24 -3.62
C TYR A 38 51.09 -8.91 -3.27
N SER A 39 51.50 -8.83 -2.02
CA SER A 39 52.78 -9.42 -1.57
C SER A 39 52.53 -10.52 -0.56
N VAL A 40 53.25 -11.65 -0.74
CA VAL A 40 53.20 -12.79 0.18
C VAL A 40 54.63 -13.13 0.61
N LYS A 41 54.81 -13.40 1.91
CA LYS A 41 56.10 -13.87 2.46
C LYS A 41 56.18 -15.39 2.41
N ASN A 42 57.43 -15.89 2.34
CA ASN A 42 57.76 -17.31 2.53
C ASN A 42 57.03 -18.27 1.53
N LEU A 43 56.82 -17.88 0.29
CA LEU A 43 56.32 -18.76 -0.75
C LEU A 43 57.51 -19.56 -1.32
N ASP A 44 57.34 -20.89 -1.45
CA ASP A 44 58.23 -21.71 -2.24
C ASP A 44 58.04 -21.47 -3.74
N TYR A 45 58.92 -22.02 -4.56
CA TYR A 45 58.91 -21.81 -6.02
C TYR A 45 57.63 -22.36 -6.68
N ASN A 46 57.14 -23.49 -6.21
CA ASN A 46 55.91 -24.10 -6.78
C ASN A 46 54.69 -23.23 -6.47
N ALA A 47 54.55 -22.71 -5.23
CA ALA A 47 53.48 -21.83 -4.86
C ALA A 47 53.52 -20.50 -5.64
N GLN A 48 54.71 -19.95 -5.92
CA GLN A 48 54.87 -18.77 -6.77
C GLN A 48 54.31 -19.02 -8.17
N ARG A 49 54.71 -20.11 -8.82
CA ARG A 49 54.24 -20.50 -10.15
C ARG A 49 52.74 -20.73 -10.22
N GLU A 50 52.16 -21.39 -9.23
CA GLU A 50 50.72 -21.62 -9.23
C GLU A 50 49.91 -20.30 -8.97
N LEU A 51 50.42 -19.36 -8.19
CA LEU A 51 49.83 -18.02 -8.08
C LEU A 51 49.92 -17.24 -9.40
N GLU A 52 51.09 -17.25 -10.06
CA GLU A 52 51.25 -16.64 -11.38
C GLU A 52 50.27 -17.23 -12.41
N ARG A 53 50.07 -18.54 -12.40
CA ARG A 53 49.11 -19.24 -13.27
C ARG A 53 47.67 -18.82 -12.95
N LEU A 54 47.26 -18.77 -11.67
CA LEU A 54 45.91 -18.40 -11.25
C LEU A 54 45.57 -16.96 -11.60
N PHE A 55 46.53 -16.06 -11.43
CA PHE A 55 46.30 -14.64 -11.68
C PHE A 55 46.72 -14.17 -13.08
N GLY A 56 47.29 -15.06 -13.89
CA GLY A 56 47.70 -14.76 -15.26
C GLY A 56 48.79 -13.68 -15.37
N THR A 57 49.61 -13.51 -14.31
CA THR A 57 50.65 -12.51 -14.25
C THR A 57 51.97 -13.09 -13.77
N ILE A 58 53.09 -12.41 -14.11
CA ILE A 58 54.40 -12.81 -13.64
C ILE A 58 54.68 -12.01 -12.33
N GLY A 59 55.04 -12.76 -11.27
CA GLY A 59 55.49 -12.19 -10.04
C GLY A 59 57.01 -11.95 -9.97
N HIS A 60 57.47 -11.20 -8.96
CA HIS A 60 58.88 -11.05 -8.71
C HIS A 60 59.17 -11.21 -7.21
N ARG A 61 60.37 -11.75 -6.91
CA ARG A 61 60.84 -11.90 -5.53
C ARG A 61 61.86 -10.82 -5.20
N THR A 62 61.69 -10.24 -4.03
CA THR A 62 62.66 -9.25 -3.51
C THR A 62 63.69 -9.92 -2.61
N SER A 63 64.78 -9.20 -2.33
CA SER A 63 65.90 -9.66 -1.47
C SER A 63 65.46 -9.95 -0.02
N ASP A 64 64.37 -9.37 0.45
CA ASP A 64 63.81 -9.61 1.76
C ASP A 64 62.87 -10.86 1.83
N GLY A 65 62.83 -11.66 0.74
CA GLY A 65 62.08 -12.89 0.68
C GLY A 65 60.59 -12.75 0.37
N ARG A 66 60.14 -11.55 0.04
CA ARG A 66 58.74 -11.34 -0.35
C ARG A 66 58.55 -11.65 -1.84
N PHE A 67 57.41 -12.27 -2.17
CA PHE A 67 56.94 -12.45 -3.53
C PHE A 67 55.82 -11.48 -3.82
N TYR A 68 55.95 -10.67 -4.85
CA TYR A 68 54.98 -9.71 -5.32
C TYR A 68 54.32 -10.23 -6.59
N ILE A 69 52.97 -10.19 -6.61
CA ILE A 69 52.19 -10.56 -7.80
C ILE A 69 51.28 -9.37 -8.16
N SER A 70 51.22 -9.05 -9.45
CA SER A 70 50.30 -8.01 -9.94
C SER A 70 48.88 -8.61 -10.04
N ILE A 71 47.91 -7.85 -9.54
CA ILE A 71 46.49 -8.21 -9.66
C ILE A 71 45.93 -7.50 -10.89
N LEU A 72 45.62 -8.26 -11.95
CA LEU A 72 45.05 -7.71 -13.17
C LEU A 72 43.70 -7.03 -12.88
N PRO A 73 43.31 -6.01 -13.65
CA PRO A 73 42.04 -5.25 -13.42
C PRO A 73 40.81 -6.15 -13.34
N ILE A 74 40.75 -7.25 -14.10
CA ILE A 74 39.64 -8.21 -14.05
C ILE A 74 39.46 -8.84 -12.66
N PHE A 75 40.54 -9.04 -11.89
CA PHE A 75 40.46 -9.58 -10.52
C PHE A 75 40.11 -8.49 -9.49
N LEU A 76 39.94 -7.23 -9.88
CA LEU A 76 39.39 -6.19 -9.02
C LEU A 76 37.87 -6.24 -8.98
N GLU A 77 37.25 -6.96 -9.94
CA GLU A 77 35.81 -7.18 -9.99
C GLU A 77 35.39 -8.31 -9.04
N ARG A 78 34.42 -8.04 -8.18
CA ARG A 78 33.93 -8.99 -7.17
C ARG A 78 33.32 -10.26 -7.81
N SER A 79 32.70 -10.14 -8.98
CA SER A 79 32.09 -11.25 -9.72
C SER A 79 33.06 -12.37 -10.05
N VAL A 80 34.34 -12.02 -10.27
CA VAL A 80 35.42 -12.99 -10.58
C VAL A 80 35.75 -13.88 -9.39
N TRP A 81 35.49 -13.45 -8.18
CA TRP A 81 35.80 -14.14 -6.93
C TRP A 81 34.69 -15.07 -6.43
N ARG A 82 33.55 -15.13 -7.08
CA ARG A 82 32.37 -15.86 -6.60
C ARG A 82 32.69 -17.30 -6.21
N GLU A 83 33.28 -18.07 -7.11
CA GLU A 83 33.63 -19.48 -6.85
C GLU A 83 34.74 -19.63 -5.80
N ALA A 84 35.68 -18.67 -5.71
CA ALA A 84 36.68 -18.64 -4.65
C ALA A 84 36.04 -18.39 -3.28
N LEU A 85 35.09 -17.50 -3.21
CA LEU A 85 34.36 -17.20 -1.98
C LEU A 85 33.57 -18.43 -1.50
N GLU A 86 32.88 -19.09 -2.42
CA GLU A 86 32.16 -20.36 -2.14
C GLU A 86 33.12 -21.47 -1.69
N TYR A 87 34.26 -21.64 -2.37
CA TYR A 87 35.24 -22.65 -2.04
C TYR A 87 35.81 -22.53 -0.62
N PHE A 88 36.05 -21.30 -0.16
CA PHE A 88 36.57 -21.03 1.20
C PHE A 88 35.50 -20.85 2.25
N GLY A 89 34.21 -21.05 1.94
CA GLY A 89 33.11 -20.85 2.86
C GLY A 89 33.00 -19.38 3.34
N LEU A 90 33.46 -18.45 2.51
CA LEU A 90 33.42 -17.01 2.77
C LEU A 90 32.19 -16.34 2.17
N VAL A 91 31.36 -17.08 1.47
CA VAL A 91 30.00 -16.70 1.12
C VAL A 91 29.22 -16.77 2.43
N LYS A 92 28.93 -15.64 3.03
CA LYS A 92 27.76 -15.57 3.90
C LYS A 92 26.58 -15.80 2.97
N GLU A 93 25.79 -16.85 3.23
CA GLU A 93 24.43 -16.89 2.72
C GLU A 93 23.84 -15.53 3.10
N ASP A 94 23.45 -14.75 2.07
CA ASP A 94 22.97 -13.36 2.21
C ASP A 94 23.92 -12.34 2.90
N ALA A 95 25.20 -12.34 2.56
CA ALA A 95 25.96 -11.11 2.66
C ALA A 95 25.42 -10.19 1.55
N ASP A 96 24.41 -9.37 1.91
CA ASP A 96 23.97 -8.25 1.11
C ASP A 96 25.17 -7.58 0.46
N CYS A 97 25.14 -7.48 -0.87
CA CYS A 97 26.03 -6.61 -1.61
C CYS A 97 25.69 -5.20 -1.14
N GLU A 98 26.53 -4.66 -0.23
CA GLU A 98 26.25 -3.43 0.52
C GLU A 98 26.12 -2.18 -0.37
N ASP A 99 26.42 -2.29 -1.68
CA ASP A 99 26.35 -1.20 -2.65
C ASP A 99 25.48 -1.52 -3.89
N GLU A 100 24.76 -2.62 -3.90
CA GLU A 100 23.87 -2.93 -5.03
C GLU A 100 22.55 -2.19 -4.86
N ASP A 101 22.17 -1.43 -5.87
CA ASP A 101 20.87 -0.77 -5.93
C ASP A 101 19.75 -1.81 -5.79
N ILE A 102 19.04 -1.78 -4.67
CA ILE A 102 17.97 -2.72 -4.37
C ILE A 102 16.88 -2.71 -5.45
N PHE A 103 16.63 -1.56 -6.08
CA PHE A 103 15.65 -1.40 -7.15
C PHE A 103 16.13 -2.08 -8.43
N ALA A 104 17.40 -1.91 -8.80
CA ALA A 104 17.99 -2.61 -9.94
C ALA A 104 17.93 -4.12 -9.77
N ARG A 105 18.20 -4.62 -8.55
CA ARG A 105 18.11 -6.05 -8.24
C ARG A 105 16.70 -6.60 -8.33
N LEU A 106 15.70 -5.85 -7.88
CA LEU A 106 14.28 -6.25 -7.99
C LEU A 106 13.83 -6.33 -9.46
N LYS A 107 14.25 -5.39 -10.32
CA LYS A 107 13.99 -5.44 -11.77
C LYS A 107 14.60 -6.67 -12.46
N LEU A 108 15.81 -7.07 -12.02
CA LEU A 108 16.45 -8.28 -12.54
C LEU A 108 15.75 -9.58 -12.11
N LEU A 109 15.10 -9.58 -10.94
CA LEU A 109 14.36 -10.74 -10.46
C LEU A 109 13.01 -10.91 -11.17
N ASP A 110 12.37 -9.80 -11.51
CA ASP A 110 11.09 -9.80 -12.20
C ASP A 110 10.97 -8.57 -13.12
N PRO A 111 11.30 -8.71 -14.42
CA PRO A 111 11.24 -7.60 -15.39
C PRO A 111 9.84 -7.00 -15.56
N ASP A 112 8.77 -7.76 -15.34
CA ASP A 112 7.39 -7.28 -15.48
C ASP A 112 7.04 -6.24 -14.41
N LEU A 113 7.80 -6.21 -13.31
CA LEU A 113 7.65 -5.22 -12.24
C LEU A 113 8.40 -3.92 -12.48
N THR A 114 9.10 -3.78 -13.60
CA THR A 114 9.91 -2.59 -13.88
C THR A 114 9.14 -1.28 -13.69
N PRO A 115 7.90 -1.10 -14.21
CA PRO A 115 7.15 0.14 -14.01
C PRO A 115 6.86 0.45 -12.54
N LEU A 116 6.50 -0.57 -11.75
CA LEU A 116 6.29 -0.42 -10.32
C LEU A 116 7.58 -0.02 -9.61
N ILE A 117 8.67 -0.73 -9.90
CA ILE A 117 9.96 -0.49 -9.24
C ILE A 117 10.50 0.90 -9.61
N ASP A 118 10.27 1.39 -10.84
CA ASP A 118 10.60 2.75 -11.24
C ASP A 118 9.81 3.78 -10.45
N ALA A 119 8.51 3.57 -10.26
CA ALA A 119 7.67 4.43 -9.44
C ALA A 119 8.11 4.45 -7.96
N LEU A 120 8.46 3.29 -7.41
CA LEU A 120 9.00 3.17 -6.04
C LEU A 120 10.37 3.85 -5.90
N ALA A 121 11.24 3.76 -6.91
CA ALA A 121 12.55 4.39 -6.93
C ALA A 121 12.47 5.92 -7.09
N ALA A 122 11.38 6.44 -7.61
CA ALA A 122 11.12 7.88 -7.71
C ALA A 122 10.55 8.49 -6.42
N ASP A 123 10.09 7.66 -5.47
CA ASP A 123 9.52 8.14 -4.21
C ASP A 123 10.58 8.29 -3.12
N GLU A 124 10.76 9.53 -2.62
CA GLU A 124 11.80 9.86 -1.64
C GLU A 124 11.62 9.11 -0.30
N GLU A 125 10.39 8.85 0.14
CA GLU A 125 10.11 8.14 1.39
C GLU A 125 10.51 6.68 1.27
N VAL A 126 10.18 6.05 0.15
CA VAL A 126 10.57 4.67 -0.17
C VAL A 126 12.09 4.54 -0.26
N VAL A 127 12.74 5.41 -1.04
CA VAL A 127 14.20 5.38 -1.20
C VAL A 127 14.91 5.57 0.14
N ARG A 128 14.47 6.53 0.95
CA ARG A 128 15.04 6.78 2.29
C ARG A 128 14.90 5.57 3.21
N PHE A 129 13.79 4.85 3.13
CA PHE A 129 13.58 3.65 3.94
C PHE A 129 14.38 2.46 3.42
N ALA A 130 14.31 2.16 2.13
CA ALA A 130 14.95 1.03 1.48
C ALA A 130 16.50 1.12 1.47
N SER A 131 17.05 2.34 1.48
CA SER A 131 18.51 2.57 1.51
C SER A 131 19.15 2.18 2.85
N LYS A 132 18.39 2.15 3.95
CA LYS A 132 18.92 1.78 5.27
C LYS A 132 19.15 0.27 5.34
N LYS A 133 20.36 -0.14 5.71
CA LYS A 133 20.79 -1.53 5.79
C LYS A 133 19.85 -2.41 6.63
N GLU A 134 19.42 -1.90 7.78
CA GLU A 134 18.51 -2.60 8.69
C GLU A 134 17.11 -2.85 8.11
N ASN A 135 16.67 -2.06 7.14
CA ASN A 135 15.34 -2.14 6.55
C ASN A 135 15.30 -2.98 5.27
N ARG A 136 16.43 -3.12 4.56
CA ARG A 136 16.50 -3.72 3.21
C ARG A 136 15.86 -5.10 3.11
N LYS A 137 16.13 -5.97 4.09
CA LYS A 137 15.58 -7.34 4.11
C LYS A 137 14.06 -7.32 4.20
N ASP A 138 13.53 -6.58 5.16
CA ASP A 138 12.09 -6.50 5.39
C ASP A 138 11.38 -5.79 4.24
N TRP A 139 11.97 -4.73 3.70
CA TRP A 139 11.40 -4.00 2.56
C TRP A 139 11.36 -4.85 1.29
N LYS A 140 12.44 -5.57 0.97
CA LYS A 140 12.46 -6.51 -0.16
C LYS A 140 11.39 -7.58 -0.02
N LEU A 141 11.27 -8.17 1.17
CA LEU A 141 10.27 -9.19 1.45
C LEU A 141 8.85 -8.62 1.32
N LEU A 142 8.62 -7.38 1.78
CA LEU A 142 7.34 -6.68 1.63
C LEU A 142 6.93 -6.55 0.16
N VAL A 143 7.84 -6.02 -0.70
CA VAL A 143 7.57 -5.84 -2.13
C VAL A 143 7.29 -7.18 -2.82
N GLN A 144 8.14 -8.19 -2.59
CA GLN A 144 7.97 -9.52 -3.18
C GLN A 144 6.65 -10.19 -2.75
N SER A 145 6.28 -10.05 -1.48
CA SER A 145 5.03 -10.62 -0.95
C SER A 145 3.80 -9.91 -1.49
N LEU A 146 3.84 -8.59 -1.66
CA LEU A 146 2.79 -7.81 -2.32
C LEU A 146 2.59 -8.27 -3.76
N VAL A 147 3.67 -8.35 -4.53
CA VAL A 147 3.62 -8.81 -5.92
C VAL A 147 3.02 -10.20 -6.01
N LYS A 148 3.50 -11.14 -5.20
CA LYS A 148 2.95 -12.50 -5.14
C LYS A 148 1.45 -12.49 -4.82
N ARG A 149 1.00 -11.66 -3.86
CA ARG A 149 -0.41 -11.54 -3.51
C ARG A 149 -1.23 -11.04 -4.70
N PHE A 150 -0.80 -9.96 -5.36
CA PHE A 150 -1.55 -9.40 -6.49
C PHE A 150 -1.55 -10.29 -7.74
N SER A 151 -0.55 -11.18 -7.88
CA SER A 151 -0.48 -12.17 -8.95
C SER A 151 -1.26 -13.46 -8.64
N SER A 152 -1.81 -13.60 -7.44
CA SER A 152 -2.51 -14.81 -7.02
C SER A 152 -4.04 -14.62 -6.97
N PRO A 153 -4.85 -15.69 -7.06
CA PRO A 153 -6.29 -15.62 -6.85
C PRO A 153 -6.69 -15.07 -5.47
N GLU A 154 -5.77 -15.11 -4.50
CA GLU A 154 -5.98 -14.57 -3.15
C GLU A 154 -6.07 -13.06 -3.10
N CYS A 155 -5.72 -12.34 -4.18
CA CYS A 155 -5.85 -10.88 -4.24
C CYS A 155 -7.29 -10.41 -4.02
N GLY A 156 -8.29 -11.24 -4.38
CA GLY A 156 -9.72 -10.99 -4.17
C GLY A 156 -10.24 -11.32 -2.76
N LEU A 157 -9.38 -11.82 -1.85
CA LEU A 157 -9.78 -12.17 -0.49
C LEU A 157 -9.45 -11.06 0.49
N ILE A 158 -10.40 -10.78 1.40
CA ILE A 158 -10.15 -9.86 2.51
C ILE A 158 -9.17 -10.51 3.47
N THR A 159 -8.16 -9.74 3.89
CA THR A 159 -7.16 -10.19 4.86
C THR A 159 -6.89 -9.12 5.91
N THR A 160 -6.22 -9.48 7.00
CA THR A 160 -5.82 -8.54 8.04
C THR A 160 -4.33 -8.25 8.00
N LEU A 161 -3.94 -7.05 8.48
CA LEU A 161 -2.51 -6.73 8.66
C LEU A 161 -1.80 -7.73 9.56
N SER A 162 -2.50 -8.28 10.56
CA SER A 162 -1.95 -9.32 11.44
C SER A 162 -1.68 -10.61 10.69
N GLN A 163 -2.60 -11.03 9.80
CA GLN A 163 -2.41 -12.23 8.99
C GLN A 163 -1.26 -12.05 8.01
N LEU A 164 -1.22 -10.93 7.28
CA LEU A 164 -0.11 -10.63 6.37
C LEU A 164 1.24 -10.55 7.10
N GLY A 165 1.27 -9.96 8.29
CA GLY A 165 2.47 -9.92 9.12
C GLY A 165 2.95 -11.33 9.49
N SER A 166 2.04 -12.22 9.87
CA SER A 166 2.34 -13.62 10.15
C SER A 166 2.83 -14.37 8.92
N ASP A 167 2.11 -14.24 7.80
CA ASP A 167 2.38 -15.00 6.58
C ASP A 167 3.69 -14.56 5.89
N TRP A 168 3.97 -13.25 5.88
CA TRP A 168 5.12 -12.69 5.19
C TRP A 168 6.38 -12.63 6.04
N PHE A 169 6.24 -12.38 7.34
CA PHE A 169 7.37 -12.10 8.23
C PHE A 169 7.49 -13.10 9.41
N GLY A 170 6.53 -14.01 9.56
CA GLY A 170 6.45 -14.87 10.74
C GLY A 170 6.11 -14.12 12.05
N ASP A 171 5.67 -12.86 11.94
CA ASP A 171 5.34 -11.99 13.09
C ASP A 171 4.07 -11.19 12.80
N SER A 172 2.97 -11.55 13.47
CA SER A 172 1.66 -10.92 13.31
C SER A 172 1.62 -9.43 13.69
N LYS A 173 2.63 -8.93 14.42
CA LYS A 173 2.72 -7.52 14.83
C LYS A 173 3.48 -6.67 13.81
N LYS A 174 4.22 -7.28 12.89
CA LYS A 174 5.18 -6.61 12.02
C LYS A 174 4.57 -5.52 11.13
N LEU A 175 3.32 -5.71 10.67
CA LEU A 175 2.58 -4.76 9.83
C LEU A 175 1.50 -3.96 10.57
N ARG A 176 1.32 -4.17 11.88
CA ARG A 176 0.24 -3.48 12.64
C ARG A 176 0.55 -2.02 12.93
N SER A 177 1.83 -1.66 12.99
CA SER A 177 2.28 -0.30 13.28
C SER A 177 3.71 -0.09 12.81
N GLY A 178 4.17 1.15 12.85
CA GLY A 178 5.56 1.50 12.58
C GLY A 178 5.91 1.68 11.11
N ALA A 179 7.21 1.79 10.84
CA ALA A 179 7.70 2.21 9.54
C ALA A 179 7.38 1.23 8.40
N LEU A 180 7.35 -0.08 8.67
CA LEU A 180 7.02 -1.07 7.63
C LEU A 180 5.55 -1.02 7.21
N ARG A 181 4.62 -0.74 8.15
CA ARG A 181 3.22 -0.45 7.82
C ARG A 181 3.12 0.79 6.94
N ARG A 182 3.84 1.86 7.28
CA ARG A 182 3.87 3.07 6.45
C ARG A 182 4.38 2.76 5.04
N GLN A 183 5.43 1.94 4.88
CA GLN A 183 5.91 1.52 3.57
C GLN A 183 4.87 0.70 2.79
N LEU A 184 4.14 -0.20 3.44
CA LEU A 184 3.02 -0.92 2.82
C LEU A 184 1.99 0.07 2.25
N VAL A 185 1.57 1.06 3.05
CA VAL A 185 0.61 2.09 2.61
C VAL A 185 1.16 2.90 1.44
N VAL A 186 2.42 3.35 1.51
CA VAL A 186 3.05 4.14 0.43
C VAL A 186 3.10 3.32 -0.88
N ILE A 187 3.52 2.06 -0.82
CA ILE A 187 3.57 1.19 -2.00
C ILE A 187 2.16 0.98 -2.59
N LEU A 188 1.17 0.70 -1.75
CA LEU A 188 -0.22 0.54 -2.19
C LEU A 188 -0.81 1.83 -2.76
N ALA A 189 -0.51 2.99 -2.16
CA ALA A 189 -0.94 4.30 -2.65
C ALA A 189 -0.36 4.60 -4.04
N ILE A 190 0.93 4.29 -4.28
CA ILE A 190 1.56 4.42 -5.59
C ILE A 190 0.88 3.49 -6.61
N LEU A 191 0.60 2.23 -6.23
CA LEU A 191 -0.06 1.25 -7.11
C LEU A 191 -1.48 1.64 -7.50
N SER A 192 -2.23 2.25 -6.58
CA SER A 192 -3.64 2.62 -6.76
C SER A 192 -3.84 4.09 -7.13
N ASP A 193 -2.75 4.86 -7.23
CA ASP A 193 -2.78 6.32 -7.45
C ASP A 193 -3.69 7.04 -6.43
N MET A 194 -3.60 6.64 -5.16
CA MET A 194 -4.36 7.21 -4.03
C MET A 194 -3.47 8.10 -3.17
N ASP A 195 -4.11 8.96 -2.37
CA ASP A 195 -3.41 9.75 -1.37
C ASP A 195 -2.95 8.84 -0.21
N ARG A 196 -1.64 8.81 0.04
CA ARG A 196 -1.02 8.00 1.12
C ARG A 196 -1.43 8.42 2.53
N GLU A 197 -1.97 9.64 2.70
CA GLU A 197 -2.47 10.10 3.98
C GLU A 197 -3.86 9.50 4.30
N GLU A 198 -4.57 9.00 3.30
CA GLU A 198 -5.82 8.27 3.45
C GLU A 198 -5.57 6.76 3.71
N GLU A 199 -4.69 6.46 4.68
CA GLU A 199 -4.17 5.10 4.96
C GLU A 199 -5.25 4.02 4.97
N ARG A 200 -6.39 4.27 5.64
CA ARG A 200 -7.50 3.31 5.70
C ARG A 200 -8.05 3.00 4.31
N LEU A 201 -8.27 4.01 3.48
CA LEU A 201 -8.83 3.82 2.14
C LEU A 201 -7.86 3.09 1.23
N VAL A 202 -6.57 3.39 1.35
CA VAL A 202 -5.49 2.70 0.61
C VAL A 202 -5.46 1.21 0.95
N LEU A 203 -5.47 0.87 2.24
CA LEU A 203 -5.46 -0.52 2.70
C LEU A 203 -6.76 -1.25 2.29
N GLU A 204 -7.92 -0.64 2.52
CA GLU A 204 -9.21 -1.21 2.15
C GLU A 204 -9.36 -1.38 0.63
N GLY A 205 -8.75 -0.48 -0.18
CA GLY A 205 -8.68 -0.63 -1.64
C GLY A 205 -7.95 -1.90 -2.07
N ALA A 206 -6.97 -2.34 -1.29
CA ALA A 206 -6.24 -3.60 -1.48
C ALA A 206 -6.87 -4.79 -0.74
N LEU A 207 -8.09 -4.66 -0.22
CA LEU A 207 -8.81 -5.64 0.63
C LEU A 207 -8.03 -6.03 1.88
N ILE A 208 -7.29 -5.09 2.46
CA ILE A 208 -6.53 -5.26 3.70
C ILE A 208 -7.22 -4.43 4.79
N VAL A 209 -7.49 -5.02 5.94
CA VAL A 209 -8.12 -4.36 7.08
C VAL A 209 -7.33 -4.60 8.37
N ASP A 210 -7.44 -3.71 9.33
CA ASP A 210 -6.88 -3.95 10.68
C ASP A 210 -7.65 -5.06 11.40
N ASN A 211 -8.98 -4.95 11.39
CA ASN A 211 -9.87 -5.89 12.05
C ASN A 211 -11.23 -5.92 11.32
N PRO A 212 -11.66 -7.07 10.79
CA PRO A 212 -12.91 -7.19 10.05
C PRO A 212 -14.17 -6.96 10.91
N TYR A 213 -14.04 -6.97 12.24
CA TYR A 213 -15.15 -6.71 13.16
C TYR A 213 -15.32 -5.23 13.50
N THR A 214 -14.29 -4.39 13.31
CA THR A 214 -14.39 -2.94 13.51
C THR A 214 -14.88 -2.20 12.26
N SER A 215 -14.62 -2.74 11.06
CA SER A 215 -15.26 -2.26 9.84
C SER A 215 -16.70 -2.76 9.82
N SER A 216 -17.66 -1.86 9.88
CA SER A 216 -19.08 -2.21 10.02
C SER A 216 -19.97 -1.29 9.17
N VAL A 217 -21.18 -1.75 8.88
CA VAL A 217 -22.26 -0.98 8.29
C VAL A 217 -23.40 -0.81 9.29
N THR A 218 -23.92 0.39 9.43
CA THR A 218 -25.10 0.70 10.24
C THR A 218 -26.24 1.12 9.32
N PHE A 219 -27.42 0.54 9.49
CA PHE A 219 -28.55 0.78 8.61
C PHE A 219 -29.90 0.59 9.33
N SER A 220 -30.96 1.13 8.74
CA SER A 220 -32.35 0.84 9.08
C SER A 220 -33.09 0.58 7.79
N LEU A 221 -33.40 -0.69 7.50
CA LEU A 221 -34.00 -1.13 6.24
C LEU A 221 -35.01 -2.26 6.48
N PRO A 222 -36.15 -2.29 5.76
CA PRO A 222 -37.12 -3.39 5.81
C PRO A 222 -36.68 -4.52 4.88
N ILE A 223 -35.67 -5.28 5.31
CA ILE A 223 -35.00 -6.32 4.53
C ILE A 223 -34.79 -7.60 5.33
N THR A 224 -34.73 -8.71 4.60
CA THR A 224 -34.29 -10.03 5.07
C THR A 224 -32.92 -10.33 4.46
N LEU A 225 -32.02 -10.87 5.28
CA LEU A 225 -30.68 -11.29 4.85
C LEU A 225 -30.65 -12.78 4.61
N ILE A 226 -30.25 -13.21 3.42
CA ILE A 226 -30.00 -14.60 3.09
C ILE A 226 -28.51 -14.83 3.11
N MET A 227 -28.04 -15.70 3.98
CA MET A 227 -26.63 -16.00 4.15
C MET A 227 -26.15 -17.08 3.15
N LYS A 228 -24.84 -17.16 2.91
CA LYS A 228 -24.23 -18.15 2.02
C LYS A 228 -24.48 -19.62 2.43
N ASP A 229 -24.65 -19.86 3.72
CA ASP A 229 -25.02 -21.19 4.26
C ASP A 229 -26.53 -21.49 4.20
N GLY A 230 -27.33 -20.60 3.65
CA GLY A 230 -28.78 -20.70 3.55
C GLY A 230 -29.56 -20.20 4.76
N ALA A 231 -28.88 -19.73 5.82
CA ALA A 231 -29.58 -19.14 6.97
C ALA A 231 -30.32 -17.87 6.59
N VAL A 232 -31.48 -17.64 7.20
CA VAL A 232 -32.38 -16.51 6.91
C VAL A 232 -32.50 -15.65 8.16
N PHE A 233 -32.23 -14.36 8.03
CA PHE A 233 -32.32 -13.38 9.12
C PHE A 233 -33.24 -12.22 8.74
N ASP A 234 -34.43 -12.17 9.35
CA ASP A 234 -35.46 -11.15 9.17
C ASP A 234 -35.45 -10.05 10.25
N TYR A 235 -34.55 -10.18 11.23
CA TYR A 235 -34.44 -9.17 12.30
C TYR A 235 -34.20 -7.73 11.84
N PRO A 236 -33.51 -7.45 10.70
CA PRO A 236 -33.36 -6.08 10.24
C PRO A 236 -34.71 -5.41 9.99
N SER A 237 -35.66 -6.13 9.41
CA SER A 237 -37.01 -5.65 9.20
C SER A 237 -37.78 -5.38 10.50
N SER A 238 -37.63 -6.27 11.48
CA SER A 238 -38.23 -6.09 12.82
C SER A 238 -37.66 -4.87 13.55
N TYR A 239 -36.37 -4.57 13.39
CA TYR A 239 -35.72 -3.36 13.94
C TYR A 239 -36.19 -2.10 13.22
N HIS A 240 -36.23 -2.13 11.88
CA HIS A 240 -36.73 -1.01 11.07
C HIS A 240 -38.16 -0.61 11.45
N ALA A 241 -39.07 -1.58 11.60
CA ALA A 241 -40.44 -1.34 12.02
C ALA A 241 -40.54 -0.66 13.40
N ARG A 242 -39.55 -0.86 14.26
CA ARG A 242 -39.43 -0.22 15.57
C ARG A 242 -38.63 1.08 15.54
N ARG A 243 -38.25 1.57 14.35
CA ARG A 243 -37.40 2.76 14.16
C ARG A 243 -36.05 2.63 14.85
N MET A 244 -35.43 1.45 14.71
CA MET A 244 -34.13 1.14 15.26
C MET A 244 -33.16 0.83 14.11
N ALA A 245 -31.88 1.04 14.34
CA ALA A 245 -30.82 0.67 13.41
C ALA A 245 -30.20 -0.67 13.80
N VAL A 246 -29.64 -1.35 12.77
CA VAL A 246 -28.84 -2.56 12.90
C VAL A 246 -27.41 -2.20 12.51
N GLN A 247 -26.45 -2.82 13.19
CA GLN A 247 -25.04 -2.74 12.82
C GLN A 247 -24.50 -4.14 12.52
N LEU A 248 -23.83 -4.29 11.36
CA LEU A 248 -23.20 -5.55 10.95
C LEU A 248 -21.71 -5.33 10.70
N PRO A 249 -20.83 -6.17 11.26
CA PRO A 249 -19.43 -6.16 10.94
C PRO A 249 -19.16 -6.69 9.51
N LEU A 250 -18.03 -6.32 8.93
CA LEU A 250 -17.59 -6.75 7.59
C LEU A 250 -17.65 -8.27 7.44
N GLU A 251 -17.20 -9.01 8.45
CA GLU A 251 -17.21 -10.47 8.47
C GLU A 251 -18.63 -11.04 8.23
N THR A 252 -19.63 -10.42 8.83
CA THR A 252 -21.04 -10.81 8.58
C THR A 252 -21.49 -10.38 7.19
N VAL A 253 -21.16 -9.15 6.78
CA VAL A 253 -21.58 -8.60 5.47
C VAL A 253 -21.07 -9.44 4.30
N VAL A 254 -19.83 -9.93 4.35
CA VAL A 254 -19.27 -10.76 3.25
C VAL A 254 -19.94 -12.14 3.16
N ASN A 255 -20.55 -12.62 4.24
CA ASN A 255 -21.27 -13.87 4.30
C ASN A 255 -22.76 -13.76 3.91
N ILE A 256 -23.29 -12.56 3.67
CA ILE A 256 -24.60 -12.38 3.04
C ILE A 256 -24.51 -12.84 1.58
N GLU A 257 -25.35 -13.76 1.16
CA GLU A 257 -25.48 -14.16 -0.25
C GLU A 257 -26.28 -13.11 -1.01
N ARG A 258 -27.49 -12.81 -0.54
CA ARG A 258 -28.39 -11.82 -1.14
C ARG A 258 -29.26 -11.13 -0.09
N ILE A 259 -29.82 -10.00 -0.50
CA ILE A 259 -30.78 -9.20 0.30
C ILE A 259 -32.14 -9.31 -0.38
N GLU A 260 -33.17 -9.60 0.39
CA GLU A 260 -34.57 -9.61 -0.01
C GLU A 260 -35.32 -8.46 0.65
N TRP A 261 -36.14 -7.74 -0.09
CA TRP A 261 -36.98 -6.68 0.42
C TRP A 261 -38.33 -7.27 0.85
N ASP A 262 -38.86 -6.81 2.00
CA ASP A 262 -40.18 -7.25 2.50
C ASP A 262 -41.31 -6.90 1.54
N VAL A 263 -41.12 -5.83 0.78
CA VAL A 263 -42.06 -5.38 -0.26
C VAL A 263 -41.31 -5.34 -1.59
N SER A 264 -41.16 -4.20 -2.22
CA SER A 264 -40.38 -4.01 -3.44
C SER A 264 -39.06 -3.29 -3.14
N PRO A 265 -38.04 -3.44 -3.98
CA PRO A 265 -36.79 -2.72 -3.83
C PRO A 265 -37.02 -1.20 -3.72
N GLN A 266 -36.46 -0.59 -2.68
CA GLN A 266 -36.69 0.81 -2.37
C GLN A 266 -35.53 1.70 -2.81
N THR A 267 -35.82 3.00 -2.96
CA THR A 267 -34.79 4.02 -2.96
C THR A 267 -34.39 4.25 -1.50
N ILE A 268 -33.14 3.94 -1.19
CA ILE A 268 -32.56 4.18 0.14
C ILE A 268 -31.94 5.57 0.20
N THR A 269 -31.73 6.08 1.41
CA THR A 269 -30.92 7.29 1.64
C THR A 269 -29.64 6.88 2.36
N THR A 270 -28.46 7.27 1.84
CA THR A 270 -27.21 7.20 2.58
C THR A 270 -26.96 8.53 3.26
N SER A 271 -26.50 8.51 4.50
CA SER A 271 -26.18 9.72 5.30
C SER A 271 -24.72 9.66 5.74
N GLU A 272 -24.01 10.75 5.52
CA GLU A 272 -22.62 10.87 5.95
C GLU A 272 -22.52 11.08 7.46
N ASN A 273 -23.40 11.92 8.04
CA ASN A 273 -23.36 12.34 9.42
C ASN A 273 -24.34 11.56 10.29
N ALA A 274 -23.97 11.34 11.57
CA ALA A 274 -24.75 10.53 12.51
C ALA A 274 -26.09 11.19 12.91
N ALA A 275 -26.12 12.50 13.08
CA ALA A 275 -27.34 13.19 13.53
C ALA A 275 -28.45 13.17 12.45
N PRO A 276 -28.19 13.49 11.17
CA PRO A 276 -29.16 13.27 10.10
C PRO A 276 -29.59 11.81 9.96
N PHE A 277 -28.66 10.86 10.05
CA PHE A 277 -28.99 9.43 10.03
C PHE A 277 -29.96 9.05 11.15
N ALA A 278 -29.68 9.43 12.40
CA ALA A 278 -30.56 9.15 13.53
C ALA A 278 -31.96 9.77 13.33
N ASN A 279 -32.06 10.96 12.76
CA ASN A 279 -33.34 11.59 12.42
C ASN A 279 -34.12 10.81 11.33
N MET A 280 -33.43 10.24 10.34
CA MET A 280 -34.04 9.38 9.33
C MET A 280 -34.59 8.09 9.94
N VAL A 281 -33.80 7.44 10.80
CA VAL A 281 -34.24 6.23 11.53
C VAL A 281 -35.47 6.53 12.38
N ALA A 282 -35.47 7.62 13.14
CA ALA A 282 -36.61 8.03 13.96
C ALA A 282 -37.90 8.28 13.14
N LYS A 283 -37.75 8.70 11.88
CA LYS A 283 -38.87 8.86 10.93
C LYS A 283 -39.27 7.60 10.20
N GLY A 284 -38.58 6.49 10.41
CA GLY A 284 -38.84 5.22 9.73
C GLY A 284 -38.39 5.22 8.25
N ALA A 285 -37.39 6.02 7.89
CA ALA A 285 -36.84 6.04 6.54
C ALA A 285 -35.90 4.85 6.32
N ALA A 286 -35.91 4.31 5.11
CA ALA A 286 -34.92 3.30 4.67
C ALA A 286 -33.56 3.97 4.44
N CYS A 287 -32.60 3.76 5.34
CA CYS A 287 -31.34 4.49 5.31
C CYS A 287 -30.13 3.68 5.75
N VAL A 288 -28.95 4.11 5.26
CA VAL A 288 -27.63 3.55 5.57
C VAL A 288 -26.69 4.67 6.00
N TYR A 289 -25.94 4.46 7.06
CA TYR A 289 -24.94 5.39 7.56
C TYR A 289 -23.57 5.08 6.96
N THR A 290 -22.94 6.04 6.31
CA THR A 290 -21.62 5.89 5.70
C THR A 290 -20.47 6.20 6.66
N ALA A 291 -20.71 7.05 7.66
CA ALA A 291 -19.70 7.51 8.63
C ALA A 291 -18.49 8.17 7.94
N GLY A 292 -18.74 9.16 7.08
CA GLY A 292 -17.75 9.74 6.19
C GLY A 292 -17.48 8.83 4.98
N PHE A 293 -16.22 8.70 4.58
CA PHE A 293 -15.83 7.77 3.48
C PHE A 293 -16.26 6.35 3.80
N PRO A 294 -17.05 5.69 2.90
CA PRO A 294 -17.62 4.38 3.15
C PRO A 294 -16.54 3.32 3.37
N SER A 295 -16.64 2.61 4.50
CA SER A 295 -15.78 1.48 4.80
C SER A 295 -16.04 0.29 3.88
N LEU A 296 -15.15 -0.72 3.84
CA LEU A 296 -15.39 -1.95 3.09
C LEU A 296 -16.74 -2.58 3.42
N ALA A 297 -17.14 -2.62 4.70
CA ALA A 297 -18.44 -3.16 5.09
C ALA A 297 -19.58 -2.39 4.43
N VAL A 298 -19.52 -1.06 4.40
CA VAL A 298 -20.52 -0.21 3.73
C VAL A 298 -20.50 -0.46 2.22
N LYS A 299 -19.33 -0.47 1.59
CA LYS A 299 -19.17 -0.70 0.14
C LYS A 299 -19.77 -2.06 -0.29
N PHE A 300 -19.41 -3.13 0.42
CA PHE A 300 -19.96 -4.47 0.14
C PHE A 300 -21.47 -4.52 0.36
N PHE A 301 -21.98 -3.90 1.41
CA PHE A 301 -23.41 -3.89 1.70
C PHE A 301 -24.20 -3.10 0.65
N LEU A 302 -23.74 -1.89 0.25
CA LEU A 302 -24.35 -1.09 -0.82
C LEU A 302 -24.37 -1.86 -2.15
N ASN A 303 -23.31 -2.59 -2.45
CA ASN A 303 -23.25 -3.42 -3.67
C ASN A 303 -24.30 -4.55 -3.66
N LYS A 304 -24.55 -5.16 -2.48
CA LYS A 304 -25.62 -6.16 -2.33
C LYS A 304 -27.01 -5.52 -2.45
N LEU A 305 -27.21 -4.32 -1.91
CA LEU A 305 -28.45 -3.56 -2.10
C LEU A 305 -28.66 -3.19 -3.57
N PHE A 306 -27.62 -2.81 -4.31
CA PHE A 306 -27.70 -2.56 -5.74
C PHE A 306 -28.13 -3.82 -6.50
N LYS A 307 -27.54 -4.97 -6.19
CA LYS A 307 -27.92 -6.26 -6.79
C LYS A 307 -29.37 -6.68 -6.46
N SER A 308 -29.92 -6.22 -5.33
CA SER A 308 -31.34 -6.42 -4.97
C SER A 308 -32.30 -5.42 -5.65
N GLY A 309 -31.80 -4.58 -6.58
CA GLY A 309 -32.59 -3.62 -7.34
C GLY A 309 -32.73 -2.24 -6.70
N SER A 310 -32.04 -1.95 -5.59
CA SER A 310 -32.11 -0.68 -4.89
C SER A 310 -31.39 0.43 -5.66
N ARG A 311 -31.79 1.68 -5.37
CA ARG A 311 -31.11 2.90 -5.80
C ARG A 311 -30.91 3.81 -4.61
N CYS A 312 -30.04 4.80 -4.75
CA CYS A 312 -29.61 5.62 -3.62
C CYS A 312 -29.84 7.13 -3.84
N ILE A 313 -30.24 7.82 -2.77
CA ILE A 313 -30.09 9.27 -2.61
C ILE A 313 -28.98 9.45 -1.58
N HIS A 314 -27.94 10.22 -1.91
CA HIS A 314 -26.87 10.51 -0.97
C HIS A 314 -27.06 11.87 -0.32
N GLU A 315 -26.96 11.90 1.01
CA GLU A 315 -26.91 13.12 1.84
C GLU A 315 -25.58 13.17 2.57
N GLY A 316 -24.74 14.12 2.22
CA GLY A 316 -23.44 14.42 2.83
C GLY A 316 -23.19 15.92 2.79
N ASP A 317 -22.12 16.37 3.41
CA ASP A 317 -21.74 17.78 3.44
C ASP A 317 -21.57 18.35 2.02
N ALA A 318 -21.91 19.63 1.84
CA ALA A 318 -21.67 20.31 0.58
C ALA A 318 -20.25 20.92 0.59
N ASP A 319 -19.25 20.05 0.63
CA ASP A 319 -17.83 20.36 0.58
C ASP A 319 -17.08 19.38 -0.35
N LEU A 320 -15.74 19.50 -0.45
CA LEU A 320 -14.93 18.62 -1.30
C LEU A 320 -15.07 17.15 -0.90
N ASP A 321 -14.99 16.85 0.40
CA ASP A 321 -15.00 15.46 0.86
C ASP A 321 -16.39 14.85 0.74
N GLY A 322 -17.47 15.60 1.01
CA GLY A 322 -18.84 15.13 0.80
C GLY A 322 -19.12 14.73 -0.65
N PHE A 323 -18.59 15.45 -1.65
CA PHE A 323 -18.69 15.04 -3.06
C PHE A 323 -17.81 13.84 -3.39
N ARG A 324 -16.62 13.72 -2.83
CA ARG A 324 -15.78 12.52 -2.96
C ARG A 324 -16.45 11.29 -2.35
N ILE A 325 -17.09 11.44 -1.19
CA ILE A 325 -17.90 10.39 -0.55
C ILE A 325 -19.08 10.00 -1.44
N ALA A 326 -19.77 10.98 -2.04
CA ALA A 326 -20.86 10.71 -2.99
C ALA A 326 -20.38 9.85 -4.17
N THR A 327 -19.22 10.14 -4.75
CA THR A 327 -18.61 9.33 -5.81
C THR A 327 -18.32 7.91 -5.34
N GLU A 328 -17.73 7.73 -4.15
CA GLU A 328 -17.46 6.41 -3.58
C GLU A 328 -18.75 5.60 -3.34
N VAL A 329 -19.83 6.25 -2.91
CA VAL A 329 -21.16 5.64 -2.79
C VAL A 329 -21.70 5.28 -4.16
N GLY A 330 -21.55 6.18 -5.16
CA GLY A 330 -21.98 5.99 -6.56
C GLY A 330 -21.31 4.79 -7.23
N ASN A 331 -20.05 4.51 -6.88
CA ASN A 331 -19.32 3.34 -7.35
C ASN A 331 -19.90 2.00 -6.82
N CYS A 332 -20.64 2.05 -5.72
CA CYS A 332 -21.22 0.86 -5.09
C CYS A 332 -22.70 0.65 -5.39
N ILE A 333 -23.46 1.73 -5.56
CA ILE A 333 -24.90 1.71 -5.80
C ILE A 333 -25.30 2.89 -6.69
N ARG A 334 -26.24 2.66 -7.63
CA ARG A 334 -26.67 3.72 -8.55
C ARG A 334 -27.31 4.89 -7.81
N LEU A 335 -26.67 6.05 -7.88
CA LEU A 335 -27.19 7.30 -7.36
C LEU A 335 -28.33 7.83 -8.24
N LYS A 336 -29.44 8.20 -7.60
CA LYS A 336 -30.52 8.99 -8.21
C LYS A 336 -30.30 10.49 -8.02
N LYS A 337 -29.64 10.83 -6.89
CA LYS A 337 -29.52 12.20 -6.46
C LYS A 337 -28.43 12.34 -5.40
N VAL A 338 -27.71 13.46 -5.45
CA VAL A 338 -26.86 13.96 -4.38
C VAL A 338 -27.50 15.24 -3.84
N VAL A 339 -27.91 15.24 -2.57
CA VAL A 339 -28.69 16.36 -1.99
C VAL A 339 -27.85 17.62 -1.88
N ALA A 340 -26.55 17.48 -1.60
CA ALA A 340 -25.60 18.59 -1.57
C ALA A 340 -25.61 19.45 -2.85
N SER A 341 -25.72 18.83 -4.05
CA SER A 341 -25.82 19.55 -5.32
C SER A 341 -27.06 20.47 -5.39
N ASP A 342 -28.22 19.97 -4.90
CA ASP A 342 -29.45 20.77 -4.86
C ASP A 342 -29.39 21.90 -3.83
N VAL A 343 -28.73 21.63 -2.71
CA VAL A 343 -28.53 22.62 -1.65
C VAL A 343 -27.65 23.76 -2.15
N LEU A 344 -26.54 23.48 -2.82
CA LEU A 344 -25.66 24.48 -3.40
C LEU A 344 -26.38 25.36 -4.45
N LYS A 345 -27.28 24.77 -5.27
CA LYS A 345 -28.05 25.52 -6.27
C LYS A 345 -29.08 26.48 -5.67
N LYS A 346 -29.59 26.16 -4.47
CA LYS A 346 -30.66 26.93 -3.79
C LYS A 346 -30.16 27.87 -2.69
N ALA A 347 -28.93 27.61 -2.20
CA ALA A 347 -28.37 28.38 -1.11
C ALA A 347 -28.00 29.81 -1.54
N SER A 348 -28.23 30.80 -0.67
CA SER A 348 -27.69 32.15 -0.82
C SER A 348 -26.15 32.12 -0.81
N LEU A 349 -25.47 33.12 -1.40
CA LEU A 349 -24.02 33.15 -1.55
C LEU A 349 -23.29 33.21 -0.20
N ASP A 350 -23.95 33.74 0.83
CA ASP A 350 -23.44 33.88 2.21
C ASP A 350 -23.82 32.71 3.12
N ALA A 351 -24.59 31.74 2.62
CA ALA A 351 -24.95 30.55 3.37
C ALA A 351 -23.75 29.62 3.63
N GLY A 352 -23.70 29.07 4.84
CA GLY A 352 -22.68 28.08 5.24
C GLY A 352 -21.48 28.69 5.96
N ARG A 353 -20.46 27.84 6.18
CA ARG A 353 -19.22 28.21 6.85
C ARG A 353 -18.17 28.69 5.88
N GLU A 354 -17.29 29.59 6.28
CA GLU A 354 -16.18 30.06 5.48
C GLU A 354 -15.13 28.97 5.33
N LEU A 355 -14.57 28.89 4.12
CA LEU A 355 -13.42 28.02 3.85
C LEU A 355 -12.16 28.60 4.49
N THR A 356 -11.39 27.75 5.14
CA THR A 356 -10.03 28.10 5.56
C THR A 356 -9.11 28.22 4.35
N SER A 357 -7.98 28.92 4.51
CA SER A 357 -6.96 29.03 3.45
C SER A 357 -6.42 27.65 3.03
N GLU A 358 -6.36 26.69 3.93
CA GLU A 358 -5.93 25.32 3.65
C GLU A 358 -6.96 24.56 2.83
N GLN A 359 -8.23 24.65 3.19
CA GLN A 359 -9.35 24.07 2.41
C GLN A 359 -9.40 24.64 0.98
N MET A 360 -9.24 25.97 0.83
CA MET A 360 -9.18 26.60 -0.50
C MET A 360 -8.03 26.07 -1.35
N LYS A 361 -6.83 25.92 -0.76
CA LYS A 361 -5.67 25.33 -1.44
C LYS A 361 -5.94 23.88 -1.86
N ARG A 362 -6.53 23.07 -0.98
CA ARG A 362 -6.87 21.67 -1.23
C ARG A 362 -7.89 21.54 -2.38
N ILE A 363 -8.95 22.34 -2.36
CA ILE A 363 -9.96 22.38 -3.44
C ILE A 363 -9.30 22.80 -4.76
N SER A 364 -8.49 23.87 -4.73
CA SER A 364 -7.78 24.33 -5.94
C SER A 364 -6.85 23.25 -6.49
N ALA A 365 -6.05 22.62 -5.63
CA ALA A 365 -5.16 21.52 -6.04
C ALA A 365 -5.95 20.35 -6.67
N PHE A 366 -7.11 20.01 -6.11
CA PHE A 366 -7.99 18.99 -6.66
C PHE A 366 -8.50 19.36 -8.05
N LEU A 367 -9.05 20.56 -8.23
CA LEU A 367 -9.63 21.02 -9.51
C LEU A 367 -8.57 21.20 -10.61
N PHE A 368 -7.33 21.55 -10.27
CA PHE A 368 -6.24 21.70 -11.23
C PHE A 368 -5.48 20.41 -11.51
N ASN A 369 -5.79 19.31 -10.80
CA ASN A 369 -5.16 18.03 -11.06
C ASN A 369 -5.75 17.40 -12.33
N PRO A 370 -4.95 17.10 -13.37
CA PRO A 370 -5.44 16.51 -14.62
C PRO A 370 -6.22 15.20 -14.44
N LYS A 371 -5.93 14.47 -13.37
CA LYS A 371 -6.64 13.23 -12.99
C LYS A 371 -8.15 13.45 -12.77
N TYR A 372 -8.55 14.65 -12.35
CA TYR A 372 -9.93 15.00 -12.02
C TYR A 372 -10.56 15.94 -13.04
N SER A 373 -10.00 16.03 -14.26
CA SER A 373 -10.53 16.90 -15.34
C SER A 373 -11.99 16.60 -15.67
N ASP A 374 -12.40 15.34 -15.61
CA ASP A 374 -13.76 14.88 -15.94
C ASP A 374 -14.54 14.44 -14.68
N TYR A 375 -14.19 15.01 -13.53
CA TYR A 375 -14.85 14.66 -12.26
C TYR A 375 -16.32 15.09 -12.27
N GLU A 376 -17.21 14.15 -11.93
CA GLU A 376 -18.67 14.34 -12.06
C GLU A 376 -19.25 15.52 -11.28
N PHE A 377 -18.58 15.95 -10.19
CA PHE A 377 -19.00 17.08 -9.34
C PHE A 377 -18.02 18.27 -9.41
N ALA A 378 -17.27 18.41 -10.51
CA ALA A 378 -16.31 19.52 -10.66
C ALA A 378 -16.97 20.89 -10.57
N ASP A 379 -18.17 21.05 -11.16
CA ASP A 379 -18.92 22.31 -11.15
C ASP A 379 -19.39 22.69 -9.73
N GLU A 380 -19.85 21.71 -8.95
CA GLU A 380 -20.25 21.90 -7.56
C GLU A 380 -19.06 22.33 -6.71
N ILE A 381 -17.93 21.63 -6.84
CA ILE A 381 -16.69 21.93 -6.12
C ILE A 381 -16.17 23.32 -6.51
N GLN A 382 -16.21 23.67 -7.79
CA GLN A 382 -15.85 25.02 -8.25
C GLN A 382 -16.78 26.09 -7.69
N SER A 383 -18.08 25.78 -7.55
CA SER A 383 -19.06 26.68 -6.91
C SER A 383 -18.71 26.92 -5.43
N ILE A 384 -18.32 25.89 -4.69
CA ILE A 384 -17.86 26.00 -3.30
C ILE A 384 -16.64 26.93 -3.21
N LEU A 385 -15.64 26.71 -4.07
CA LEU A 385 -14.44 27.56 -4.11
C LEU A 385 -14.77 29.03 -4.42
N LYS A 386 -15.63 29.28 -5.42
CA LYS A 386 -16.06 30.64 -5.81
C LYS A 386 -16.83 31.35 -4.70
N ARG A 387 -17.64 30.63 -3.93
CA ARG A 387 -18.38 31.16 -2.77
C ARG A 387 -17.46 31.42 -1.58
N GLY A 388 -16.32 30.72 -1.49
CA GLY A 388 -15.48 30.69 -0.30
C GLY A 388 -16.16 30.06 0.92
N ARG A 389 -17.23 29.26 0.71
CA ARG A 389 -18.08 28.68 1.75
C ARG A 389 -18.55 27.28 1.40
N TRP A 390 -18.74 26.45 2.42
CA TRP A 390 -19.32 25.11 2.39
C TRP A 390 -20.52 24.99 3.33
N ILE A 391 -21.38 23.98 3.15
CA ILE A 391 -22.63 23.86 3.90
C ILE A 391 -22.69 22.47 4.53
N GLU A 392 -22.86 22.44 5.86
CA GLU A 392 -23.03 21.20 6.61
C GLU A 392 -24.37 20.52 6.30
N GLN A 393 -24.39 19.20 6.28
CA GLN A 393 -25.58 18.37 6.05
C GLN A 393 -26.71 18.71 7.03
N GLU A 394 -26.40 18.99 8.29
CA GLU A 394 -27.35 19.36 9.33
C GLU A 394 -28.13 20.65 9.00
N SER A 395 -27.54 21.52 8.20
CA SER A 395 -28.15 22.81 7.82
C SER A 395 -29.07 22.69 6.59
N PHE A 396 -29.10 21.59 5.86
CA PHE A 396 -29.80 21.44 4.60
C PHE A 396 -31.31 21.72 4.70
N ALA A 397 -31.95 21.24 5.76
CA ALA A 397 -33.39 21.48 5.98
C ALA A 397 -33.74 22.96 6.09
N GLY A 398 -32.87 23.78 6.68
CA GLY A 398 -33.01 25.24 6.77
C GLY A 398 -32.87 25.91 5.41
N VAL A 399 -31.80 25.60 4.69
CA VAL A 399 -31.49 26.12 3.34
C VAL A 399 -32.61 25.80 2.34
N LEU A 400 -33.07 24.55 2.31
CA LEU A 400 -34.12 24.10 1.39
C LEU A 400 -35.49 24.74 1.66
N LYS A 401 -35.73 25.23 2.90
CA LYS A 401 -36.93 25.94 3.31
C LYS A 401 -36.79 27.44 3.21
N GLY A 402 -35.70 27.97 2.66
CA GLY A 402 -35.46 29.43 2.56
C GLY A 402 -35.20 30.13 3.91
N ARG A 403 -34.79 29.40 4.95
CA ARG A 403 -34.36 30.00 6.23
C ARG A 403 -32.87 30.33 6.15
N GLU A 404 -32.51 31.57 6.47
CA GLU A 404 -31.11 31.95 6.65
C GLU A 404 -30.48 31.11 7.77
N VAL A 405 -29.47 30.30 7.41
CA VAL A 405 -28.64 29.58 8.37
C VAL A 405 -27.48 30.51 8.74
N LYS A 406 -27.65 31.30 9.81
CA LYS A 406 -26.52 32.05 10.39
C LYS A 406 -25.50 31.03 10.91
N GLY A 407 -24.23 31.16 10.48
CA GLY A 407 -23.13 30.37 11.00
C GLY A 407 -23.06 30.52 12.52
N GLY A 408 -23.17 29.41 13.25
CA GLY A 408 -23.01 29.42 14.69
C GLY A 408 -21.57 29.80 15.05
N GLU A 409 -21.45 30.95 15.75
CA GLU A 409 -20.24 31.28 16.51
C GLU A 409 -20.03 30.21 17.59
N LYS A 410 -18.87 29.55 17.57
CA LYS A 410 -18.26 28.92 18.75
C LYS A 410 -16.84 29.37 18.86
#